data_b16c3934dd7171d863e63c5ee49cfebf
#
_entry.id   b16c3934dd7171d863e63c5ee49cfebf
#
_cell.length_a   1.000
_cell.length_b   1.000
_cell.length_c   1.000
_cell.angle_alpha   90.00
_cell.angle_beta   90.00
_cell.angle_gamma   90.00
#
_symmetry.space_group_name_H-M   'P 1'
#
loop_
_entity.id
_entity.type
_entity.pdbx_description
1 polymer ?
#
loop_
_entity_poly.entity_id
_entity_poly.type
_entity_poly.pdbx_seq_one_letter_code
_entity_poly.pdbx_strand_id
1 'polypeptide(L)'
;MALILASGSPRRAEILTTAGYTFLVRPTDVDESLPEGIAPRDAAYDLSLRKARAAAKLYPEDVVLASDTLVAPGNLILGKPQDQADAARMLRLLSGRTHTVYTGVCVCGMGREVCDVVPTQVEFLPLTPAQIEWYIATGEPMDKAGAYGIQGRGCRFIRRISGDYYAVMGLPAARTAQILEEFSIFPR
;
A
#
# COMPACT_ATOMS: atom_id res chain seq x y z
N MET A 1 -8.16 -24.57 -6.08
CA MET A 1 -8.30 -23.21 -5.50
C MET A 1 -6.91 -22.73 -5.11
N ALA A 2 -6.42 -21.70 -5.76
CA ALA A 2 -5.13 -21.08 -5.50
C ALA A 2 -5.34 -19.72 -4.82
N LEU A 3 -4.28 -19.16 -4.18
CA LEU A 3 -4.25 -17.77 -3.77
C LEU A 3 -3.68 -16.93 -4.92
N ILE A 4 -4.40 -15.92 -5.35
CA ILE A 4 -4.00 -14.97 -6.38
C ILE A 4 -3.65 -13.63 -5.71
N LEU A 5 -2.44 -13.14 -5.90
CA LEU A 5 -2.07 -11.76 -5.55
C LEU A 5 -2.34 -10.85 -6.75
N ALA A 6 -3.41 -10.06 -6.68
CA ALA A 6 -3.81 -9.09 -7.71
C ALA A 6 -3.02 -7.78 -7.58
N SER A 7 -1.70 -7.88 -7.65
CA SER A 7 -0.80 -6.73 -7.53
C SER A 7 0.52 -6.98 -8.23
N GLY A 8 1.02 -5.97 -8.96
CA GLY A 8 2.37 -5.96 -9.52
C GLY A 8 3.46 -5.48 -8.56
N SER A 9 3.12 -5.17 -7.30
CA SER A 9 4.08 -4.67 -6.32
C SER A 9 5.00 -5.79 -5.80
N PRO A 10 6.33 -5.71 -6.04
CA PRO A 10 7.27 -6.70 -5.50
C PRO A 10 7.25 -6.78 -3.97
N ARG A 11 7.03 -5.64 -3.30
CA ARG A 11 6.97 -5.55 -1.83
C ARG A 11 5.82 -6.37 -1.24
N ARG A 12 4.65 -6.35 -1.88
CA ARG A 12 3.50 -7.16 -1.45
C ARG A 12 3.75 -8.65 -1.60
N ALA A 13 4.39 -9.04 -2.70
CA ALA A 13 4.80 -10.42 -2.93
C ALA A 13 5.84 -10.87 -1.89
N GLU A 14 6.82 -10.03 -1.57
CA GLU A 14 7.82 -10.28 -0.53
C GLU A 14 7.18 -10.49 0.84
N ILE A 15 6.22 -9.64 1.23
CA ILE A 15 5.50 -9.76 2.51
C ILE A 15 4.74 -11.09 2.59
N LEU A 16 4.00 -11.46 1.55
CA LEU A 16 3.27 -12.74 1.51
C LEU A 16 4.21 -13.95 1.56
N THR A 17 5.34 -13.88 0.85
CA THR A 17 6.37 -14.93 0.88
C THR A 17 6.96 -15.06 2.28
N THR A 18 7.31 -13.94 2.90
CA THR A 18 7.83 -13.91 4.29
C THR A 18 6.82 -14.46 5.29
N ALA A 19 5.53 -14.22 5.05
CA ALA A 19 4.44 -14.77 5.87
C ALA A 19 4.13 -16.25 5.58
N GLY A 20 4.86 -16.91 4.68
CA GLY A 20 4.76 -18.35 4.40
C GLY A 20 3.66 -18.75 3.42
N TYR A 21 3.06 -17.81 2.69
CA TYR A 21 2.00 -18.14 1.72
C TYR A 21 2.57 -18.54 0.36
N THR A 22 1.91 -19.50 -0.28
CA THR A 22 2.11 -19.85 -1.70
C THR A 22 1.00 -19.19 -2.53
N PHE A 23 1.36 -18.43 -3.55
CA PHE A 23 0.42 -17.65 -4.35
C PHE A 23 0.90 -17.48 -5.80
N LEU A 24 -0.01 -17.03 -6.67
CA LEU A 24 0.29 -16.63 -8.04
C LEU A 24 0.14 -15.11 -8.16
N VAL A 25 1.13 -14.44 -8.76
CA VAL A 25 1.06 -12.99 -9.05
C VAL A 25 0.29 -12.80 -10.34
N ARG A 26 -0.82 -12.06 -10.27
CA ARG A 26 -1.69 -11.72 -11.40
C ARG A 26 -2.17 -10.27 -11.27
N PRO A 27 -1.36 -9.29 -11.69
CA PRO A 27 -1.75 -7.89 -11.66
C PRO A 27 -3.03 -7.67 -12.46
N THR A 28 -3.87 -6.77 -11.98
CA THR A 28 -5.06 -6.30 -12.69
C THR A 28 -4.96 -4.81 -12.92
N ASP A 29 -5.41 -4.38 -14.09
CA ASP A 29 -5.58 -2.97 -14.42
C ASP A 29 -7.01 -2.56 -14.07
N VAL A 30 -7.14 -1.48 -13.31
CA VAL A 30 -8.43 -0.90 -12.92
C VAL A 30 -8.33 0.62 -12.99
N ASP A 31 -9.46 1.27 -13.19
CA ASP A 31 -9.55 2.72 -13.03
C ASP A 31 -9.30 3.09 -11.55
N GLU A 32 -8.22 3.82 -11.29
CA GLU A 32 -7.84 4.32 -9.97
C GLU A 32 -8.33 5.75 -9.69
N SER A 33 -9.21 6.30 -10.55
CA SER A 33 -9.82 7.60 -10.31
C SER A 33 -10.64 7.61 -9.03
N LEU A 34 -10.50 8.66 -8.25
CA LEU A 34 -11.18 8.84 -6.97
C LEU A 34 -12.16 10.01 -7.05
N PRO A 35 -13.32 9.93 -6.40
CA PRO A 35 -14.22 11.08 -6.24
C PRO A 35 -13.52 12.24 -5.53
N GLU A 36 -13.85 13.47 -5.93
CA GLU A 36 -13.34 14.66 -5.26
C GLU A 36 -13.77 14.68 -3.79
N GLY A 37 -12.82 14.98 -2.89
CA GLY A 37 -13.09 15.08 -1.45
C GLY A 37 -13.27 13.74 -0.72
N ILE A 38 -13.05 12.61 -1.38
CA ILE A 38 -13.10 11.29 -0.70
C ILE A 38 -12.10 11.25 0.46
N ALA A 39 -12.51 10.71 1.60
CA ALA A 39 -11.61 10.53 2.74
C ALA A 39 -10.52 9.49 2.41
N PRO A 40 -9.24 9.68 2.86
CA PRO A 40 -8.15 8.77 2.54
C PRO A 40 -8.41 7.30 2.92
N ARG A 41 -9.11 7.05 4.03
CA ARG A 41 -9.50 5.71 4.45
C ARG A 41 -10.44 5.06 3.43
N ASP A 42 -11.46 5.80 3.01
CA ASP A 42 -12.48 5.30 2.08
C ASP A 42 -11.88 5.08 0.69
N ALA A 43 -10.94 5.94 0.28
CA ALA A 43 -10.19 5.79 -0.96
C ALA A 43 -9.34 4.50 -0.96
N ALA A 44 -8.61 4.20 0.11
CA ALA A 44 -7.83 2.97 0.23
C ALA A 44 -8.72 1.72 0.22
N TYR A 45 -9.89 1.78 0.88
CA TYR A 45 -10.89 0.73 0.85
C TYR A 45 -11.40 0.49 -0.57
N ASP A 46 -11.87 1.53 -1.23
CA ASP A 46 -12.48 1.46 -2.56
C ASP A 46 -11.49 0.94 -3.62
N LEU A 47 -10.25 1.45 -3.63
CA LEU A 47 -9.23 0.99 -4.57
C LEU A 47 -8.85 -0.48 -4.36
N SER A 48 -8.69 -0.93 -3.10
CA SER A 48 -8.40 -2.34 -2.82
C SER A 48 -9.56 -3.25 -3.24
N LEU A 49 -10.81 -2.83 -3.00
CA LEU A 49 -12.01 -3.56 -3.40
C LEU A 49 -12.16 -3.65 -4.92
N ARG A 50 -11.98 -2.54 -5.65
CA ARG A 50 -12.04 -2.53 -7.12
C ARG A 50 -11.02 -3.51 -7.71
N LYS A 51 -9.78 -3.50 -7.21
CA LYS A 51 -8.71 -4.42 -7.65
C LYS A 51 -9.06 -5.87 -7.36
N ALA A 52 -9.58 -6.17 -6.16
CA ALA A 52 -9.98 -7.53 -5.79
C ALA A 52 -11.12 -8.04 -6.66
N ARG A 53 -12.18 -7.24 -6.86
CA ARG A 53 -13.33 -7.60 -7.69
C ARG A 53 -12.97 -7.78 -9.16
N ALA A 54 -12.08 -6.95 -9.70
CA ALA A 54 -11.61 -7.08 -11.08
C ALA A 54 -10.87 -8.40 -11.29
N ALA A 55 -9.98 -8.78 -10.36
CA ALA A 55 -9.28 -10.04 -10.43
C ALA A 55 -10.20 -11.25 -10.19
N ALA A 56 -11.14 -11.17 -9.24
CA ALA A 56 -12.07 -12.26 -8.94
C ALA A 56 -12.95 -12.62 -10.15
N LYS A 57 -13.27 -11.66 -11.02
CA LYS A 57 -13.97 -11.94 -12.29
C LYS A 57 -13.14 -12.77 -13.26
N LEU A 58 -11.82 -12.63 -13.23
CA LEU A 58 -10.89 -13.37 -14.09
C LEU A 58 -10.53 -14.74 -13.50
N TYR A 59 -10.61 -14.90 -12.18
CA TYR A 59 -10.23 -16.09 -11.43
C TYR A 59 -11.37 -16.54 -10.50
N PRO A 60 -12.54 -16.93 -11.02
CA PRO A 60 -13.75 -17.19 -10.22
C PRO A 60 -13.64 -18.40 -9.28
N GLU A 61 -12.72 -19.33 -9.58
CA GLU A 61 -12.51 -20.55 -8.78
C GLU A 61 -11.41 -20.39 -7.72
N ASP A 62 -10.78 -19.21 -7.65
CA ASP A 62 -9.64 -18.94 -6.78
C ASP A 62 -9.98 -17.91 -5.71
N VAL A 63 -9.09 -17.80 -4.71
CA VAL A 63 -9.13 -16.73 -3.71
C VAL A 63 -8.19 -15.62 -4.16
N VAL A 64 -8.73 -14.42 -4.31
CA VAL A 64 -8.00 -13.24 -4.78
C VAL A 64 -7.73 -12.30 -3.62
N LEU A 65 -6.46 -11.89 -3.46
CA LEU A 65 -6.01 -10.86 -2.54
C LEU A 65 -5.58 -9.63 -3.33
N ALA A 66 -6.13 -8.48 -3.00
CA ALA A 66 -5.68 -7.17 -3.48
C ALA A 66 -5.40 -6.22 -2.33
N SER A 67 -4.56 -5.24 -2.58
CA SER A 67 -4.23 -4.18 -1.62
C SER A 67 -3.97 -2.88 -2.34
N ASP A 68 -4.27 -1.76 -1.66
CA ASP A 68 -3.88 -0.42 -2.10
C ASP A 68 -3.36 0.40 -0.95
N THR A 69 -2.41 1.31 -1.22
CA THR A 69 -1.71 2.08 -0.19
C THR A 69 -1.66 3.55 -0.55
N LEU A 70 -2.16 4.38 0.34
CA LEU A 70 -2.20 5.83 0.20
C LEU A 70 -1.48 6.51 1.35
N VAL A 71 -0.77 7.59 1.05
CA VAL A 71 -0.10 8.44 2.05
C VAL A 71 -0.91 9.72 2.20
N ALA A 72 -1.28 10.08 3.43
CA ALA A 72 -2.12 11.25 3.66
C ALA A 72 -1.64 12.11 4.85
N PRO A 73 -1.04 13.28 4.59
CA PRO A 73 -0.93 14.33 5.59
C PRO A 73 -2.29 15.02 5.77
N GLY A 74 -2.99 14.71 6.86
CA GLY A 74 -4.38 15.11 7.05
C GLY A 74 -5.30 14.42 6.03
N ASN A 75 -6.11 15.20 5.32
CA ASN A 75 -7.05 14.69 4.31
C ASN A 75 -6.49 14.75 2.87
N LEU A 76 -5.28 15.23 2.67
CA LEU A 76 -4.67 15.29 1.35
C LEU A 76 -4.08 13.94 0.96
N ILE A 77 -4.60 13.33 -0.09
CA ILE A 77 -4.06 12.07 -0.61
C ILE A 77 -2.85 12.36 -1.50
N LEU A 78 -1.72 11.74 -1.19
CA LEU A 78 -0.51 11.77 -2.00
C LEU A 78 -0.36 10.43 -2.73
N GLY A 79 -0.52 10.47 -4.06
CA GLY A 79 -0.21 9.34 -4.93
C GLY A 79 1.29 9.21 -5.20
N LYS A 80 1.64 8.53 -6.30
CA LYS A 80 3.02 8.52 -6.81
C LYS A 80 3.36 9.89 -7.39
N PRO A 81 4.60 10.37 -7.23
CA PRO A 81 5.02 11.63 -7.83
C PRO A 81 5.01 11.54 -9.36
N GLN A 82 4.60 12.63 -10.00
CA GLN A 82 4.57 12.73 -11.47
C GLN A 82 5.98 12.94 -12.05
N ASP A 83 6.81 13.68 -11.31
CA ASP A 83 8.19 14.01 -11.66
C ASP A 83 9.01 14.31 -10.40
N GLN A 84 10.28 14.66 -10.59
CA GLN A 84 11.19 14.99 -9.48
C GLN A 84 10.76 16.23 -8.69
N ALA A 85 10.14 17.21 -9.36
CA ALA A 85 9.65 18.42 -8.70
C ALA A 85 8.45 18.11 -7.79
N ASP A 86 7.56 17.24 -8.24
CA ASP A 86 6.43 16.76 -7.45
C ASP A 86 6.91 15.88 -6.27
N ALA A 87 7.90 15.02 -6.48
CA ALA A 87 8.54 14.27 -5.40
C ALA A 87 9.12 15.20 -4.33
N ALA A 88 9.82 16.27 -4.74
CA ALA A 88 10.36 17.27 -3.83
C ALA A 88 9.24 18.00 -3.06
N ARG A 89 8.15 18.34 -3.72
CA ARG A 89 6.96 18.96 -3.10
C ARG A 89 6.37 18.04 -2.02
N MET A 90 6.18 16.76 -2.34
CA MET A 90 5.65 15.76 -1.41
C MET A 90 6.55 15.59 -0.18
N LEU A 91 7.86 15.44 -0.38
CA LEU A 91 8.82 15.29 0.73
C LEU A 91 8.89 16.52 1.62
N ARG A 92 8.82 17.75 1.06
CA ARG A 92 8.73 18.97 1.85
C ARG A 92 7.45 19.03 2.68
N LEU A 93 6.34 18.57 2.14
CA LEU A 93 5.05 18.52 2.83
C LEU A 93 5.07 17.56 4.01
N LEU A 94 5.77 16.43 3.91
CA LEU A 94 5.91 15.42 4.95
C LEU A 94 6.99 15.76 5.98
N SER A 95 7.96 16.60 5.64
CA SER A 95 9.12 16.96 6.47
C SER A 95 8.71 17.49 7.84
N GLY A 96 9.25 16.89 8.91
CA GLY A 96 9.02 17.30 10.30
C GLY A 96 7.60 17.10 10.82
N ARG A 97 6.79 16.28 10.12
CA ARG A 97 5.37 16.08 10.45
C ARG A 97 5.02 14.61 10.58
N THR A 98 3.90 14.35 11.24
CA THR A 98 3.23 13.05 11.23
C THR A 98 2.19 13.03 10.14
N HIS A 99 2.16 11.95 9.37
CA HIS A 99 1.14 11.64 8.39
C HIS A 99 0.62 10.23 8.60
N THR A 100 -0.50 9.89 7.97
CA THR A 100 -1.08 8.55 8.05
C THR A 100 -0.92 7.85 6.70
N VAL A 101 -0.46 6.61 6.76
CA VAL A 101 -0.51 5.65 5.65
C VAL A 101 -1.75 4.80 5.83
N TYR A 102 -2.63 4.79 4.83
CA TYR A 102 -3.82 3.94 4.80
C TYR A 102 -3.58 2.81 3.81
N THR A 103 -3.58 1.57 4.29
CA THR A 103 -3.46 0.42 3.42
C THR A 103 -4.72 -0.42 3.47
N GLY A 104 -5.46 -0.40 2.37
CA GLY A 104 -6.60 -1.26 2.13
C GLY A 104 -6.13 -2.65 1.75
N VAL A 105 -6.79 -3.67 2.31
CA VAL A 105 -6.65 -5.07 1.95
C VAL A 105 -8.02 -5.65 1.69
N CYS A 106 -8.18 -6.37 0.58
CA CYS A 106 -9.45 -7.00 0.23
C CYS A 106 -9.19 -8.40 -0.31
N VAL A 107 -9.97 -9.37 0.19
CA VAL A 107 -9.95 -10.76 -0.27
C VAL A 107 -11.32 -11.11 -0.84
N CYS A 108 -11.36 -11.62 -2.05
CA CYS A 108 -12.57 -12.09 -2.74
C CYS A 108 -12.42 -13.57 -3.11
N GLY A 109 -13.48 -14.36 -2.93
CA GLY A 109 -13.52 -15.77 -3.31
C GLY A 109 -14.69 -16.49 -2.64
N MET A 110 -15.01 -17.69 -3.07
CA MET A 110 -16.04 -18.52 -2.44
C MET A 110 -17.39 -17.80 -2.28
N GLY A 111 -17.76 -16.91 -3.20
CA GLY A 111 -19.01 -16.15 -3.17
C GLY A 111 -19.08 -15.02 -2.15
N ARG A 112 -17.97 -14.63 -1.52
CA ARG A 112 -17.91 -13.55 -0.51
C ARG A 112 -16.68 -12.65 -0.70
N GLU A 113 -16.72 -11.52 -0.04
CA GLU A 113 -15.61 -10.58 0.03
C GLU A 113 -15.42 -10.06 1.45
N VAL A 114 -14.16 -9.90 1.87
CA VAL A 114 -13.78 -9.32 3.16
C VAL A 114 -12.71 -8.28 2.91
N CYS A 115 -12.99 -7.04 3.30
CA CYS A 115 -12.08 -5.91 3.11
C CYS A 115 -11.90 -5.15 4.42
N ASP A 116 -10.70 -4.61 4.61
CA ASP A 116 -10.37 -3.75 5.74
C ASP A 116 -9.35 -2.67 5.34
N VAL A 117 -9.18 -1.66 6.19
CA VAL A 117 -8.16 -0.61 6.01
C VAL A 117 -7.37 -0.46 7.30
N VAL A 118 -6.07 -0.65 7.22
CA VAL A 118 -5.14 -0.50 8.33
C VAL A 118 -4.45 0.86 8.26
N PRO A 119 -4.79 1.82 9.15
CA PRO A 119 -4.10 3.09 9.25
C PRO A 119 -2.82 2.93 10.08
N THR A 120 -1.74 3.57 9.63
CA THR A 120 -0.47 3.61 10.36
C THR A 120 0.10 5.02 10.32
N GLN A 121 0.44 5.57 11.48
CA GLN A 121 1.08 6.87 11.58
C GLN A 121 2.59 6.75 11.37
N VAL A 122 3.14 7.66 10.57
CA VAL A 122 4.56 7.77 10.29
C VAL A 122 5.01 9.19 10.61
N GLU A 123 5.98 9.32 11.50
CA GLU A 123 6.58 10.60 11.90
C GLU A 123 7.91 10.81 11.19
N PHE A 124 8.01 11.90 10.42
CA PHE A 124 9.23 12.29 9.73
C PHE A 124 10.09 13.24 10.57
N LEU A 125 11.40 13.06 10.48
CA LEU A 125 12.37 14.08 10.87
C LEU A 125 12.24 15.32 9.97
N PRO A 126 12.63 16.53 10.43
CA PRO A 126 12.82 17.67 9.53
C PRO A 126 13.87 17.34 8.47
N LEU A 127 13.54 17.56 7.19
CA LEU A 127 14.41 17.29 6.05
C LEU A 127 15.01 18.60 5.53
N THR A 128 16.31 18.58 5.26
CA THR A 128 16.98 19.68 4.56
C THR A 128 16.77 19.59 3.04
N PRO A 129 16.88 20.70 2.29
CA PRO A 129 16.81 20.66 0.83
C PRO A 129 17.83 19.66 0.21
N ALA A 130 19.04 19.62 0.72
CA ALA A 130 20.10 18.72 0.24
C ALA A 130 19.73 17.23 0.46
N GLN A 131 19.04 16.88 1.56
CA GLN A 131 18.58 15.52 1.80
C GLN A 131 17.47 15.12 0.82
N ILE A 132 16.57 16.04 0.50
CA ILE A 132 15.50 15.82 -0.47
C ILE A 132 16.10 15.61 -1.86
N GLU A 133 16.99 16.49 -2.30
CA GLU A 133 17.67 16.39 -3.60
C GLU A 133 18.45 15.08 -3.71
N TRP A 134 19.24 14.74 -2.69
CA TRP A 134 19.97 13.48 -2.63
C TRP A 134 19.05 12.27 -2.79
N TYR A 135 17.91 12.26 -2.11
CA TYR A 135 17.01 11.12 -2.14
C TYR A 135 16.31 11.00 -3.51
N ILE A 136 15.92 12.11 -4.11
CA ILE A 136 15.32 12.13 -5.45
C ILE A 136 16.31 11.63 -6.49
N ALA A 137 17.59 12.03 -6.39
CA ALA A 137 18.64 11.59 -7.30
C ALA A 137 18.85 10.06 -7.29
N THR A 138 18.41 9.36 -6.24
CA THR A 138 18.47 7.88 -6.20
C THR A 138 17.44 7.20 -7.09
N GLY A 139 16.42 7.91 -7.55
CA GLY A 139 15.26 7.36 -8.27
C GLY A 139 14.25 6.61 -7.39
N GLU A 140 14.59 6.31 -6.13
CA GLU A 140 13.76 5.50 -5.23
C GLU A 140 12.36 6.08 -4.97
N PRO A 141 12.15 7.43 -4.89
CA PRO A 141 10.84 8.02 -4.65
C PRO A 141 9.78 7.74 -5.70
N MET A 142 10.19 7.55 -6.97
CA MET A 142 9.35 7.76 -8.14
C MET A 142 8.21 6.75 -8.31
N ASP A 143 8.32 5.56 -7.74
CA ASP A 143 7.29 4.51 -7.81
C ASP A 143 6.45 4.37 -6.52
N LYS A 144 6.56 5.32 -5.58
CA LYS A 144 5.99 5.21 -4.24
C LYS A 144 5.00 6.32 -3.92
N ALA A 145 3.86 5.96 -3.32
CA ALA A 145 2.92 6.93 -2.77
C ALA A 145 3.63 7.81 -1.73
N GLY A 146 3.41 9.12 -1.79
CA GLY A 146 4.06 10.09 -0.91
C GLY A 146 5.56 10.28 -1.17
N ALA A 147 6.08 9.73 -2.27
CA ALA A 147 7.48 9.85 -2.69
C ALA A 147 8.51 9.31 -1.68
N TYR A 148 8.19 8.26 -0.90
CA TYR A 148 9.20 7.63 -0.03
C TYR A 148 8.94 6.13 0.18
N GLY A 149 10.01 5.40 0.53
CA GLY A 149 9.94 3.99 0.92
C GLY A 149 10.53 3.77 2.30
N ILE A 150 9.81 3.03 3.17
CA ILE A 150 10.30 2.70 4.51
C ILE A 150 11.42 1.67 4.49
N GLN A 151 11.42 0.75 3.51
CA GLN A 151 12.43 -0.30 3.40
C GLN A 151 13.75 0.18 2.76
N GLY A 152 13.69 1.24 1.95
CA GLY A 152 14.85 1.73 1.22
C GLY A 152 15.58 2.85 1.95
N ARG A 153 16.21 3.71 1.16
CA ARG A 153 16.99 4.85 1.67
C ARG A 153 16.14 5.90 2.38
N GLY A 154 14.82 5.92 2.12
CA GLY A 154 13.85 6.76 2.82
C GLY A 154 13.69 6.41 4.30
N CYS A 155 14.12 5.22 4.75
CA CYS A 155 14.06 4.82 6.17
C CYS A 155 14.75 5.83 7.10
N ARG A 156 15.79 6.51 6.64
CA ARG A 156 16.55 7.51 7.40
C ARG A 156 15.78 8.78 7.73
N PHE A 157 14.62 9.00 7.11
CA PHE A 157 13.76 10.15 7.33
C PHE A 157 12.71 9.90 8.41
N ILE A 158 12.49 8.64 8.77
CA ILE A 158 11.43 8.22 9.66
C ILE A 158 11.96 8.17 11.10
N ARG A 159 11.32 8.96 11.98
CA ARG A 159 11.62 8.96 13.42
C ARG A 159 10.89 7.84 14.12
N ARG A 160 9.61 7.63 13.80
CA ARG A 160 8.73 6.69 14.49
C ARG A 160 7.58 6.23 13.60
N ILE A 161 7.12 5.02 13.88
CA ILE A 161 5.88 4.47 13.36
C ILE A 161 4.98 4.13 14.54
N SER A 162 3.68 4.39 14.41
CA SER A 162 2.65 3.93 15.33
C SER A 162 1.57 3.18 14.54
N GLY A 163 1.56 1.85 14.64
CA GLY A 163 0.72 0.93 13.88
C GLY A 163 1.50 -0.20 13.22
N ASP A 164 1.11 -0.60 12.02
CA ASP A 164 1.64 -1.76 11.31
C ASP A 164 2.72 -1.37 10.29
N TYR A 165 3.97 -1.82 10.53
CA TYR A 165 5.10 -1.62 9.63
C TYR A 165 4.85 -2.17 8.22
N TYR A 166 4.27 -3.37 8.13
CA TYR A 166 3.99 -4.02 6.84
C TYR A 166 2.88 -3.31 6.07
N ALA A 167 1.94 -2.66 6.77
CA ALA A 167 0.97 -1.79 6.11
C ALA A 167 1.67 -0.60 5.43
N VAL A 168 2.68 0.02 6.06
CA VAL A 168 3.47 1.09 5.43
C VAL A 168 4.24 0.59 4.22
N MET A 169 4.69 -0.67 4.22
CA MET A 169 5.31 -1.31 3.05
C MET A 169 4.33 -1.60 1.91
N GLY A 170 3.03 -1.77 2.23
CA GLY A 170 1.97 -1.95 1.24
C GLY A 170 1.05 -3.15 1.41
N LEU A 171 1.21 -3.97 2.46
CA LEU A 171 0.31 -5.09 2.78
C LEU A 171 0.35 -5.37 4.29
N PRO A 172 -0.75 -5.16 5.04
CA PRO A 172 -0.78 -5.41 6.48
C PRO A 172 -0.75 -6.92 6.77
N ALA A 173 0.43 -7.48 7.05
CA ALA A 173 0.66 -8.92 7.09
C ALA A 173 -0.25 -9.64 8.08
N ALA A 174 -0.35 -9.14 9.32
CA ALA A 174 -1.17 -9.77 10.37
C ALA A 174 -2.66 -9.74 10.02
N ARG A 175 -3.16 -8.59 9.54
CA ARG A 175 -4.58 -8.48 9.15
C ARG A 175 -4.88 -9.30 7.90
N THR A 176 -3.96 -9.34 6.94
CA THR A 176 -4.07 -10.20 5.75
C THR A 176 -4.18 -11.67 6.13
N ALA A 177 -3.35 -12.15 7.06
CA ALA A 177 -3.39 -13.53 7.53
C ALA A 177 -4.75 -13.87 8.16
N GLN A 178 -5.27 -13.03 9.04
CA GLN A 178 -6.60 -13.22 9.65
C GLN A 178 -7.71 -13.34 8.59
N ILE A 179 -7.68 -12.46 7.58
CA ILE A 179 -8.68 -12.53 6.51
C ILE A 179 -8.50 -13.80 5.68
N LEU A 180 -7.28 -14.19 5.33
CA LEU A 180 -7.03 -15.40 4.54
C LEU A 180 -7.47 -16.68 5.27
N GLU A 181 -7.33 -16.74 6.60
CA GLU A 181 -7.85 -17.85 7.42
C GLU A 181 -9.37 -18.01 7.27
N GLU A 182 -10.12 -16.91 7.15
CA GLU A 182 -11.57 -16.98 6.88
C GLU A 182 -11.90 -17.65 5.54
N PHE A 183 -10.97 -17.63 4.58
CA PHE A 183 -11.06 -18.31 3.28
C PHE A 183 -10.36 -19.68 3.27
N SER A 184 -10.00 -20.21 4.44
CA SER A 184 -9.28 -21.48 4.58
C SER A 184 -7.93 -21.51 3.83
N ILE A 185 -7.29 -20.36 3.71
CA ILE A 185 -5.93 -20.20 3.16
C ILE A 185 -4.95 -20.02 4.33
N PHE A 186 -4.03 -20.98 4.47
CA PHE A 186 -3.05 -21.04 5.55
C PHE A 186 -1.62 -20.99 5.01
N PRO A 187 -0.64 -20.49 5.80
CA PRO A 187 0.77 -20.55 5.42
C PRO A 187 1.25 -22.03 5.37
N ARG A 188 2.35 -22.26 4.63
CA ARG A 188 2.95 -23.59 4.44
C ARG A 188 4.42 -23.58 4.83
#